data_bbdc1fb82bad9aa5e6c97262ba89b3f4
#
_entry.id   bbdc1fb82bad9aa5e6c97262ba89b3f4
#
_cell.length_a   1.000
_cell.length_b   1.000
_cell.length_c   1.000
_cell.angle_alpha   90.00
_cell.angle_beta   90.00
_cell.angle_gamma   90.00
#
_symmetry.space_group_name_H-M   'P 1'
#
loop_
_entity.id
_entity.type
_entity.pdbx_description
1 polymer ?
#
loop_
_entity_poly.entity_id
_entity_poly.type
_entity_poly.pdbx_seq_one_letter_code
_entity_poly.pdbx_strand_id
1 'polypeptide(L)'
;MAKVIEIRKRPNLFSIYWTLTDFCNFRCNYCPAHLHSGDFHSGRKPGFPTDEQIVSFLDLLIAEYLPGKQLNLSLGGGEPTLHPMFATIIEKMAPFGETSVTTNGGRNVEWWAALPKLPSAITISLHHEFTKLDKINEISHFLVNAGVNLTYNLSCDPASWSDAVDMYNGIDDDLKHLVQPKVLNYISGGRGTYPYTDQQRVWIKDIQSKFVRNKFSFKKIGTLPTVIYDDGTARILTNLAELTLNDDHVYTGWECYAGQETFNIHFDGMVYSSICKQVTICHLGDFKPLSAPFICSVKACACPGDLLVSKKKVL
;
A
#
# COMPACT_ATOMS: atom_id res chain seq x y z
N MET A 1 -18.65 -28.17 6.21
CA MET A 1 -18.34 -27.03 5.31
C MET A 1 -17.06 -27.40 4.55
N ALA A 2 -17.04 -27.14 3.24
CA ALA A 2 -15.84 -27.31 2.43
C ALA A 2 -14.70 -26.42 2.97
N LYS A 3 -13.48 -26.95 2.95
CA LYS A 3 -12.30 -26.25 3.49
C LYS A 3 -11.48 -25.66 2.36
N VAL A 4 -10.94 -24.48 2.57
CA VAL A 4 -10.02 -23.87 1.62
C VAL A 4 -8.75 -24.71 1.51
N ILE A 5 -8.34 -25.00 0.27
CA ILE A 5 -7.10 -25.73 -0.03
C ILE A 5 -6.14 -24.94 -0.93
N GLU A 6 -6.63 -23.89 -1.61
CA GLU A 6 -5.79 -23.02 -2.43
C GLU A 6 -6.38 -21.62 -2.50
N ILE A 7 -5.51 -20.64 -2.42
CA ILE A 7 -5.77 -19.24 -2.79
C ILE A 7 -4.98 -19.01 -4.08
N ARG A 8 -5.65 -18.66 -5.16
CA ARG A 8 -5.01 -18.41 -6.45
C ARG A 8 -5.12 -16.94 -6.81
N LYS A 9 -3.98 -16.26 -6.85
CA LYS A 9 -3.87 -14.88 -7.33
C LYS A 9 -4.35 -14.82 -8.79
N ARG A 10 -4.83 -13.66 -9.19
CA ARG A 10 -5.13 -13.39 -10.59
C ARG A 10 -3.91 -13.68 -11.46
N PRO A 11 -4.05 -14.47 -12.52
CA PRO A 11 -2.96 -14.70 -13.47
C PRO A 11 -2.40 -13.40 -14.02
N ASN A 12 -1.11 -13.36 -14.22
CA ASN A 12 -0.39 -12.22 -14.81
C ASN A 12 -0.37 -10.93 -13.99
N LEU A 13 -0.83 -10.93 -12.73
CA LEU A 13 -0.68 -9.77 -11.85
C LEU A 13 0.65 -9.85 -11.09
N PHE A 14 1.51 -8.84 -11.29
CA PHE A 14 2.80 -8.71 -10.62
C PHE A 14 2.72 -7.53 -9.64
N SER A 15 2.95 -7.74 -8.36
CA SER A 15 2.77 -6.71 -7.34
C SER A 15 4.09 -6.33 -6.68
N ILE A 16 4.33 -5.04 -6.54
CA ILE A 16 5.50 -4.49 -5.83
C ILE A 16 5.00 -3.49 -4.80
N TYR A 17 5.35 -3.73 -3.53
CA TYR A 17 5.20 -2.79 -2.44
C TYR A 17 6.57 -2.20 -2.13
N TRP A 18 6.77 -0.91 -2.36
CA TRP A 18 8.07 -0.27 -2.19
C TRP A 18 8.02 0.82 -1.14
N THR A 19 8.68 0.56 -0.01
CA THR A 19 9.00 1.59 0.98
C THR A 19 10.18 2.40 0.44
N LEU A 20 9.88 3.48 -0.30
CA LEU A 20 10.86 4.17 -1.12
C LEU A 20 11.91 4.95 -0.30
N THR A 21 11.52 5.44 0.88
CA THR A 21 12.39 6.21 1.77
C THR A 21 11.97 6.05 3.23
N ASP A 22 12.92 6.18 4.15
CA ASP A 22 12.67 6.32 5.59
C ASP A 22 12.58 7.80 6.03
N PHE A 23 12.74 8.73 5.10
CA PHE A 23 12.67 10.17 5.37
C PHE A 23 11.24 10.68 5.21
N CYS A 24 10.80 11.50 6.17
CA CYS A 24 9.56 12.24 6.10
C CYS A 24 9.77 13.67 6.60
N ASN A 25 9.16 14.64 5.97
CA ASN A 25 9.16 16.04 6.41
C ASN A 25 8.15 16.29 7.55
N PHE A 26 7.26 15.34 7.85
CA PHE A 26 6.39 15.35 9.02
C PHE A 26 7.01 14.53 10.17
N ARG A 27 6.62 14.83 11.41
CA ARG A 27 7.08 14.16 12.63
C ARG A 27 5.90 13.79 13.52
N CYS A 28 4.91 13.13 12.92
CA CYS A 28 3.67 12.75 13.60
C CYS A 28 3.96 11.86 14.81
N ASN A 29 3.36 12.16 15.97
CA ASN A 29 3.60 11.48 17.24
C ASN A 29 3.28 9.98 17.21
N TYR A 30 2.32 9.56 16.40
CA TYR A 30 1.89 8.16 16.25
C TYR A 30 2.65 7.39 15.15
N CYS A 31 3.52 8.07 14.40
CA CYS A 31 4.29 7.42 13.34
C CYS A 31 5.50 6.69 13.94
N PRO A 32 5.79 5.46 13.49
CA PRO A 32 6.99 4.75 13.92
C PRO A 32 8.26 5.55 13.61
N ALA A 33 9.15 5.70 14.59
CA ALA A 33 10.35 6.52 14.49
C ALA A 33 11.24 6.17 13.28
N HIS A 34 11.28 4.89 12.87
CA HIS A 34 12.07 4.46 11.73
C HIS A 34 11.55 4.97 10.36
N LEU A 35 10.30 5.47 10.28
CA LEU A 35 9.73 6.06 9.06
C LEU A 35 9.90 7.59 8.98
N HIS A 36 10.55 8.20 9.94
CA HIS A 36 10.87 9.64 9.92
C HIS A 36 12.22 9.94 10.57
N SER A 37 13.11 8.96 10.62
CA SER A 37 14.43 9.08 11.26
C SER A 37 15.51 9.66 10.35
N GLY A 38 15.26 9.70 9.04
CA GLY A 38 16.24 10.17 8.08
C GLY A 38 16.36 11.69 8.03
N ASP A 39 17.52 12.17 7.60
CA ASP A 39 17.75 13.53 7.14
C ASP A 39 17.98 13.50 5.63
N PHE A 40 17.09 14.14 4.89
CA PHE A 40 17.17 14.17 3.43
C PHE A 40 18.42 14.91 2.92
N HIS A 41 18.93 15.86 3.69
CA HIS A 41 20.10 16.65 3.33
C HIS A 41 21.43 15.98 3.63
N SER A 42 21.45 14.94 4.46
CA SER A 42 22.68 14.23 4.85
C SER A 42 23.23 13.26 3.78
N GLY A 43 22.61 13.24 2.61
CA GLY A 43 22.94 12.27 1.57
C GLY A 43 22.37 10.90 1.83
N ARG A 44 22.48 10.01 0.86
CA ARG A 44 22.05 8.61 1.04
C ARG A 44 22.96 7.92 2.03
N LYS A 45 22.38 7.25 3.00
CA LYS A 45 23.14 6.42 3.94
C LYS A 45 23.91 5.34 3.15
N PRO A 46 25.11 4.95 3.55
CA PRO A 46 25.81 3.82 2.95
C PRO A 46 24.90 2.58 2.93
N GLY A 47 24.86 1.91 1.78
CA GLY A 47 23.98 0.74 1.58
C GLY A 47 22.61 1.03 0.97
N PHE A 48 22.22 2.31 0.83
CA PHE A 48 21.01 2.66 0.10
C PHE A 48 21.22 2.53 -1.41
N PRO A 49 20.19 2.17 -2.19
CA PRO A 49 20.31 2.07 -3.64
C PRO A 49 20.71 3.41 -4.27
N THR A 50 21.64 3.39 -5.20
CA THR A 50 21.94 4.55 -6.04
C THR A 50 20.86 4.75 -7.10
N ASP A 51 20.82 5.93 -7.73
CA ASP A 51 19.87 6.21 -8.82
C ASP A 51 20.08 5.23 -9.99
N GLU A 52 21.35 4.91 -10.31
CA GLU A 52 21.70 3.96 -11.35
C GLU A 52 21.21 2.55 -11.02
N GLN A 53 21.32 2.12 -9.77
CA GLN A 53 20.80 0.81 -9.33
C GLN A 53 19.29 0.76 -9.44
N ILE A 54 18.59 1.84 -9.06
CA ILE A 54 17.13 1.95 -9.22
C ILE A 54 16.76 1.86 -10.70
N VAL A 55 17.41 2.65 -11.57
CA VAL A 55 17.14 2.62 -13.02
C VAL A 55 17.39 1.24 -13.60
N SER A 56 18.54 0.64 -13.31
CA SER A 56 18.88 -0.70 -13.79
C SER A 56 17.89 -1.76 -13.35
N PHE A 57 17.42 -1.68 -12.09
CA PHE A 57 16.37 -2.56 -11.59
C PHE A 57 15.04 -2.38 -12.34
N LEU A 58 14.62 -1.14 -12.60
CA LEU A 58 13.39 -0.87 -13.36
C LEU A 58 13.50 -1.40 -14.79
N ASP A 59 14.66 -1.19 -15.44
CA ASP A 59 14.89 -1.68 -16.80
C ASP A 59 14.91 -3.21 -16.86
N LEU A 60 15.49 -3.87 -15.87
CA LEU A 60 15.43 -5.33 -15.71
C LEU A 60 13.99 -5.83 -15.54
N LEU A 61 13.19 -5.17 -14.69
CA LEU A 61 11.76 -5.52 -14.52
C LEU A 61 11.00 -5.42 -15.85
N ILE A 62 11.21 -4.34 -16.59
CA ILE A 62 10.55 -4.08 -17.87
C ILE A 62 10.95 -5.15 -18.90
N ALA A 63 12.23 -5.48 -18.99
CA ALA A 63 12.73 -6.39 -20.00
C ALA A 63 12.37 -7.86 -19.73
N GLU A 64 12.46 -8.29 -18.46
CA GLU A 64 12.43 -9.72 -18.15
C GLU A 64 11.20 -10.18 -17.36
N TYR A 65 10.62 -9.31 -16.51
CA TYR A 65 9.59 -9.74 -15.56
C TYR A 65 8.19 -9.21 -15.85
N LEU A 66 8.05 -8.10 -16.58
CA LEU A 66 6.75 -7.50 -16.91
C LEU A 66 6.15 -7.94 -18.28
N PRO A 67 6.88 -8.57 -19.23
CA PRO A 67 6.24 -8.98 -20.48
C PRO A 67 5.04 -9.90 -20.23
N GLY A 68 3.87 -9.52 -20.77
CA GLY A 68 2.61 -10.24 -20.59
C GLY A 68 1.97 -10.14 -19.19
N LYS A 69 2.53 -9.34 -18.30
CA LYS A 69 2.00 -9.13 -16.94
C LYS A 69 1.44 -7.72 -16.77
N GLN A 70 0.55 -7.59 -15.80
CA GLN A 70 0.06 -6.30 -15.30
C GLN A 70 0.77 -5.97 -13.98
N LEU A 71 1.34 -4.78 -13.91
CA LEU A 71 1.98 -4.29 -12.70
C LEU A 71 0.96 -3.69 -11.75
N ASN A 72 1.14 -3.96 -10.45
CA ASN A 72 0.55 -3.21 -9.35
C ASN A 72 1.69 -2.71 -8.47
N LEU A 73 2.09 -1.45 -8.65
CA LEU A 73 3.15 -0.80 -7.87
C LEU A 73 2.53 0.10 -6.81
N SER A 74 2.90 -0.13 -5.55
CA SER A 74 2.54 0.73 -4.43
C SER A 74 3.78 1.35 -3.80
N LEU A 75 3.86 2.68 -3.82
CA LEU A 75 4.93 3.45 -3.20
C LEU A 75 4.49 4.00 -1.85
N GLY A 76 5.32 3.82 -0.84
CA GLY A 76 5.09 4.32 0.51
C GLY A 76 6.41 4.59 1.23
N GLY A 77 6.35 4.67 2.56
CA GLY A 77 7.52 4.88 3.41
C GLY A 77 7.34 6.06 4.34
N GLY A 78 8.36 6.88 4.52
CA GLY A 78 8.25 8.19 5.13
C GLY A 78 7.38 9.11 4.27
N GLU A 79 7.98 9.98 3.45
CA GLU A 79 7.26 10.72 2.42
C GLU A 79 7.87 10.42 1.04
N PRO A 80 7.24 9.54 0.24
CA PRO A 80 7.83 9.07 -1.01
C PRO A 80 8.02 10.16 -2.06
N THR A 81 7.20 11.22 -2.06
CA THR A 81 7.33 12.34 -3.01
C THR A 81 8.59 13.18 -2.80
N LEU A 82 9.31 12.98 -1.69
CA LEU A 82 10.59 13.61 -1.43
C LEU A 82 11.76 12.86 -2.06
N HIS A 83 11.57 11.61 -2.46
CA HIS A 83 12.63 10.81 -3.07
C HIS A 83 12.94 11.33 -4.49
N PRO A 84 14.21 11.60 -4.84
CA PRO A 84 14.58 12.17 -6.16
C PRO A 84 14.12 11.31 -7.33
N MET A 85 14.12 9.99 -7.18
CA MET A 85 13.70 9.05 -8.23
C MET A 85 12.19 8.83 -8.33
N PHE A 86 11.37 9.50 -7.51
CA PHE A 86 9.91 9.30 -7.50
C PHE A 86 9.29 9.48 -8.90
N ALA A 87 9.58 10.60 -9.55
CA ALA A 87 9.04 10.91 -10.88
C ALA A 87 9.46 9.86 -11.93
N THR A 88 10.75 9.50 -11.94
CA THR A 88 11.32 8.50 -12.85
C THR A 88 10.68 7.12 -12.65
N ILE A 89 10.46 6.70 -11.41
CA ILE A 89 9.81 5.41 -11.10
C ILE A 89 8.38 5.40 -11.65
N ILE A 90 7.59 6.46 -11.39
CA ILE A 90 6.21 6.53 -11.88
C ILE A 90 6.18 6.55 -13.42
N GLU A 91 7.01 7.38 -14.05
CA GLU A 91 7.07 7.50 -15.51
C GLU A 91 7.40 6.16 -16.18
N LYS A 92 8.44 5.46 -15.70
CA LYS A 92 8.87 4.19 -16.26
C LYS A 92 7.85 3.06 -16.03
N MET A 93 7.17 3.04 -14.89
CA MET A 93 6.31 1.92 -14.49
C MET A 93 4.85 2.08 -14.91
N ALA A 94 4.33 3.29 -15.05
CA ALA A 94 2.94 3.55 -15.41
C ALA A 94 2.44 2.86 -16.70
N PRO A 95 3.27 2.67 -17.76
CA PRO A 95 2.83 1.95 -18.96
C PRO A 95 2.48 0.48 -18.73
N PHE A 96 2.97 -0.13 -17.65
CA PHE A 96 2.81 -1.58 -17.39
C PHE A 96 1.64 -1.91 -16.45
N GLY A 97 1.02 -0.90 -15.84
CA GLY A 97 -0.13 -1.14 -14.97
C GLY A 97 -0.45 -0.01 -14.01
N GLU A 98 -0.93 -0.34 -12.83
CA GLU A 98 -1.30 0.63 -11.82
C GLU A 98 -0.09 1.03 -10.98
N THR A 99 0.05 2.35 -10.81
CA THR A 99 1.00 2.96 -9.88
C THR A 99 0.22 3.71 -8.80
N SER A 100 0.47 3.40 -7.56
CA SER A 100 -0.18 4.06 -6.42
C SER A 100 0.85 4.64 -5.45
N VAL A 101 0.50 5.72 -4.78
CA VAL A 101 1.34 6.34 -3.74
C VAL A 101 0.51 6.70 -2.52
N THR A 102 1.09 6.49 -1.34
CA THR A 102 0.59 7.07 -0.10
C THR A 102 1.52 8.22 0.29
N THR A 103 0.96 9.42 0.39
CA THR A 103 1.69 10.68 0.65
C THR A 103 1.04 11.49 1.78
N ASN A 104 1.79 12.35 2.41
CA ASN A 104 1.27 13.33 3.37
C ASN A 104 0.69 14.60 2.73
N GLY A 105 0.68 14.70 1.39
CA GLY A 105 0.18 15.86 0.66
C GLY A 105 1.07 17.10 0.78
N GLY A 106 2.32 16.96 1.18
CA GLY A 106 3.25 18.08 1.40
C GLY A 106 3.68 18.84 0.15
N ARG A 107 3.51 18.26 -1.05
CA ARG A 107 3.80 18.93 -2.34
C ARG A 107 2.66 19.84 -2.75
N ASN A 108 2.95 20.91 -3.51
CA ASN A 108 1.94 21.81 -4.07
C ASN A 108 1.44 21.37 -5.45
N VAL A 109 0.43 22.07 -5.99
CA VAL A 109 -0.17 21.74 -7.29
C VAL A 109 0.84 21.84 -8.42
N GLU A 110 1.71 22.86 -8.40
CA GLU A 110 2.72 23.08 -9.45
C GLU A 110 3.68 21.89 -9.52
N TRP A 111 4.05 21.33 -8.37
CA TRP A 111 4.90 20.14 -8.33
C TRP A 111 4.20 18.92 -8.95
N TRP A 112 2.93 18.68 -8.60
CA TRP A 112 2.15 17.59 -9.19
C TRP A 112 1.95 17.77 -10.70
N ALA A 113 1.67 19.01 -11.14
CA ALA A 113 1.49 19.35 -12.55
C ALA A 113 2.77 19.21 -13.38
N ALA A 114 3.94 19.38 -12.75
CA ALA A 114 5.24 19.27 -13.41
C ALA A 114 5.71 17.80 -13.57
N LEU A 115 5.01 16.82 -12.98
CA LEU A 115 5.37 15.42 -13.16
C LEU A 115 5.12 14.98 -14.61
N PRO A 116 6.05 14.24 -15.24
CA PRO A 116 5.87 13.72 -16.59
C PRO A 116 4.69 12.73 -16.67
N LYS A 117 4.39 12.06 -15.54
CA LYS A 117 3.24 11.16 -15.39
C LYS A 117 2.74 11.21 -13.95
N LEU A 118 1.42 11.34 -13.76
CA LEU A 118 0.79 11.18 -12.45
C LEU A 118 0.62 9.70 -12.11
N PRO A 119 0.73 9.32 -10.81
CA PRO A 119 0.27 8.00 -10.34
C PRO A 119 -1.20 7.79 -10.70
N SER A 120 -1.59 6.56 -10.97
CA SER A 120 -3.00 6.23 -11.26
C SER A 120 -3.89 6.31 -10.01
N ALA A 121 -3.29 6.14 -8.83
CA ALA A 121 -3.97 6.28 -7.54
C ALA A 121 -3.09 7.02 -6.52
N ILE A 122 -3.71 7.90 -5.74
CA ILE A 122 -3.04 8.64 -4.67
C ILE A 122 -3.88 8.52 -3.41
N THR A 123 -3.23 8.13 -2.33
CA THR A 123 -3.80 8.21 -0.98
C THR A 123 -3.12 9.33 -0.22
N ILE A 124 -3.85 10.37 0.14
CA ILE A 124 -3.35 11.44 0.99
C ILE A 124 -3.65 11.09 2.44
N SER A 125 -2.62 10.97 3.26
CA SER A 125 -2.76 10.80 4.71
C SER A 125 -2.92 12.15 5.38
N LEU A 126 -4.07 12.36 6.00
CA LEU A 126 -4.40 13.60 6.71
C LEU A 126 -3.88 13.50 8.15
N HIS A 127 -2.86 14.29 8.45
CA HIS A 127 -2.19 14.35 9.74
C HIS A 127 -2.48 15.70 10.39
N HIS A 128 -3.38 15.75 11.38
CA HIS A 128 -3.88 17.00 11.98
C HIS A 128 -2.76 17.94 12.45
N GLU A 129 -1.62 17.41 12.91
CA GLU A 129 -0.48 18.21 13.38
C GLU A 129 0.20 19.05 12.27
N PHE A 130 0.09 18.63 10.99
CA PHE A 130 0.89 19.20 9.90
C PHE A 130 0.10 19.54 8.63
N THR A 131 -1.08 18.93 8.45
CA THR A 131 -1.88 19.11 7.23
C THR A 131 -2.48 20.52 7.17
N LYS A 132 -2.32 21.17 6.02
CA LYS A 132 -2.98 22.45 5.69
C LYS A 132 -4.13 22.18 4.74
N LEU A 133 -5.36 22.31 5.21
CA LEU A 133 -6.57 21.90 4.49
C LEU A 133 -6.76 22.63 3.16
N ASP A 134 -6.56 23.97 3.13
CA ASP A 134 -6.69 24.74 1.89
C ASP A 134 -5.79 24.18 0.79
N LYS A 135 -4.55 23.88 1.14
CA LYS A 135 -3.59 23.25 0.22
C LYS A 135 -4.04 21.87 -0.23
N ILE A 136 -4.57 21.06 0.71
CA ILE A 136 -5.05 19.71 0.38
C ILE A 136 -6.25 19.76 -0.54
N ASN A 137 -7.21 20.64 -0.30
CA ASN A 137 -8.38 20.81 -1.17
C ASN A 137 -7.95 21.23 -2.59
N GLU A 138 -7.05 22.21 -2.70
CA GLU A 138 -6.50 22.65 -4.00
C GLU A 138 -5.82 21.52 -4.77
N ILE A 139 -4.92 20.79 -4.13
CA ILE A 139 -4.22 19.62 -4.73
C ILE A 139 -5.24 18.57 -5.16
N SER A 140 -6.25 18.32 -4.34
CA SER A 140 -7.23 17.26 -4.57
C SER A 140 -8.13 17.56 -5.74
N HIS A 141 -8.60 18.79 -5.89
CA HIS A 141 -9.33 19.21 -7.09
C HIS A 141 -8.51 19.04 -8.36
N PHE A 142 -7.22 19.43 -8.30
CA PHE A 142 -6.30 19.21 -9.41
C PHE A 142 -6.19 17.73 -9.78
N LEU A 143 -5.92 16.87 -8.78
CA LEU A 143 -5.71 15.43 -9.00
C LEU A 143 -6.98 14.73 -9.51
N VAL A 144 -8.14 15.05 -8.93
CA VAL A 144 -9.43 14.49 -9.36
C VAL A 144 -9.74 14.91 -10.79
N ASN A 145 -9.55 16.20 -11.16
CA ASN A 145 -9.75 16.70 -12.52
C ASN A 145 -8.76 16.07 -13.52
N ALA A 146 -7.55 15.72 -13.07
CA ALA A 146 -6.58 14.98 -13.89
C ALA A 146 -6.90 13.47 -14.02
N GLY A 147 -7.99 12.98 -13.41
CA GLY A 147 -8.42 11.59 -13.50
C GLY A 147 -7.69 10.64 -12.55
N VAL A 148 -6.97 11.17 -11.56
CA VAL A 148 -6.31 10.36 -10.53
C VAL A 148 -7.35 9.80 -9.55
N ASN A 149 -7.21 8.52 -9.21
CA ASN A 149 -8.05 7.90 -8.19
C ASN A 149 -7.57 8.33 -6.80
N LEU A 150 -8.24 9.34 -6.23
CA LEU A 150 -7.87 9.93 -4.95
C LEU A 150 -8.61 9.26 -3.78
N THR A 151 -7.92 9.10 -2.66
CA THR A 151 -8.46 8.68 -1.37
C THR A 151 -7.78 9.48 -0.26
N TYR A 152 -8.51 9.83 0.79
CA TYR A 152 -7.94 10.35 2.02
C TYR A 152 -7.91 9.26 3.10
N ASN A 153 -6.78 9.11 3.77
CA ASN A 153 -6.70 8.41 5.05
C ASN A 153 -6.76 9.45 6.18
N LEU A 154 -7.90 9.56 6.83
CA LEU A 154 -8.07 10.42 7.99
C LEU A 154 -7.64 9.66 9.25
N SER A 155 -6.53 10.04 9.86
CA SER A 155 -6.04 9.44 11.11
C SER A 155 -6.97 9.82 12.27
N CYS A 156 -7.65 8.81 12.83
CA CYS A 156 -8.58 8.97 13.94
C CYS A 156 -7.87 8.69 15.26
N ASP A 157 -7.09 9.67 15.77
CA ASP A 157 -6.44 9.56 17.07
C ASP A 157 -7.45 9.91 18.19
N PRO A 158 -7.75 8.98 19.14
CA PRO A 158 -8.65 9.28 20.25
C PRO A 158 -8.17 10.42 21.16
N ALA A 159 -6.84 10.63 21.25
CA ALA A 159 -6.25 11.67 22.10
C ALA A 159 -6.43 13.09 21.53
N SER A 160 -6.53 13.21 20.21
CA SER A 160 -6.76 14.46 19.46
C SER A 160 -8.02 14.37 18.58
N TRP A 161 -9.09 13.85 19.16
CA TRP A 161 -10.31 13.56 18.42
C TRP A 161 -10.96 14.76 17.76
N SER A 162 -11.00 15.91 18.45
CA SER A 162 -11.52 17.17 17.90
C SER A 162 -10.83 17.55 16.60
N ASP A 163 -9.52 17.36 16.54
CA ASP A 163 -8.71 17.72 15.38
C ASP A 163 -9.07 16.85 14.17
N ALA A 164 -9.38 15.56 14.39
CA ALA A 164 -9.84 14.67 13.33
C ALA A 164 -11.22 15.10 12.79
N VAL A 165 -12.12 15.54 13.68
CA VAL A 165 -13.45 16.06 13.29
C VAL A 165 -13.30 17.36 12.52
N ASP A 166 -12.47 18.29 12.99
CA ASP A 166 -12.21 19.58 12.34
C ASP A 166 -11.55 19.38 10.98
N MET A 167 -10.62 18.43 10.88
CA MET A 167 -10.00 18.04 9.62
C MET A 167 -11.03 17.54 8.61
N TYR A 168 -11.94 16.66 9.03
CA TYR A 168 -13.02 16.17 8.16
C TYR A 168 -13.97 17.29 7.73
N ASN A 169 -14.33 18.19 8.65
CA ASN A 169 -15.23 19.29 8.36
C ASN A 169 -14.63 20.31 7.39
N GLY A 170 -13.32 20.50 7.42
CA GLY A 170 -12.61 21.44 6.54
C GLY A 170 -12.28 20.89 5.14
N ILE A 171 -12.58 19.62 4.87
CA ILE A 171 -12.55 19.08 3.50
C ILE A 171 -13.75 19.59 2.73
N ASP A 172 -13.57 20.00 1.48
CA ASP A 172 -14.63 20.45 0.60
C ASP A 172 -15.71 19.35 0.44
N ASP A 173 -16.99 19.75 0.43
CA ASP A 173 -18.12 18.83 0.53
C ASP A 173 -18.15 17.80 -0.61
N ASP A 174 -17.75 18.19 -1.81
CA ASP A 174 -17.67 17.32 -2.98
C ASP A 174 -16.51 16.30 -2.91
N LEU A 175 -15.53 16.51 -2.01
CA LEU A 175 -14.41 15.61 -1.76
C LEU A 175 -14.62 14.71 -0.54
N LYS A 176 -15.60 14.98 0.33
CA LYS A 176 -15.83 14.22 1.58
C LYS A 176 -16.10 12.74 1.36
N HIS A 177 -16.67 12.38 0.22
CA HIS A 177 -16.91 10.98 -0.16
C HIS A 177 -15.63 10.17 -0.40
N LEU A 178 -14.47 10.82 -0.50
CA LEU A 178 -13.15 10.18 -0.66
C LEU A 178 -12.47 9.88 0.67
N VAL A 179 -13.07 10.27 1.80
CA VAL A 179 -12.48 10.13 3.13
C VAL A 179 -12.69 8.74 3.69
N GLN A 180 -11.60 8.05 3.96
CA GLN A 180 -11.57 6.79 4.70
C GLN A 180 -11.03 7.04 6.12
N PRO A 181 -11.83 6.87 7.17
CA PRO A 181 -11.34 6.98 8.53
C PRO A 181 -10.39 5.81 8.84
N LYS A 182 -9.22 6.14 9.35
CA LYS A 182 -8.21 5.17 9.73
C LYS A 182 -8.15 5.04 11.24
N VAL A 183 -8.64 3.93 11.74
CA VAL A 183 -8.51 3.54 13.14
C VAL A 183 -7.04 3.24 13.44
N LEU A 184 -6.50 3.85 14.50
CA LEU A 184 -5.12 3.62 14.91
C LEU A 184 -5.02 2.35 15.76
N ASN A 185 -3.95 1.60 15.55
CA ASN A 185 -3.60 0.44 16.33
C ASN A 185 -2.56 0.81 17.38
N TYR A 186 -2.48 0.06 18.49
CA TYR A 186 -1.38 0.19 19.43
C TYR A 186 -0.05 -0.08 18.72
N ILE A 187 0.94 0.77 18.97
CA ILE A 187 2.28 0.68 18.38
C ILE A 187 3.01 -0.59 18.82
N SER A 188 2.72 -1.12 20.01
CA SER A 188 3.33 -2.35 20.54
C SER A 188 2.63 -3.60 20.00
N GLY A 189 3.08 -4.09 18.85
CA GLY A 189 2.77 -5.43 18.38
C GLY A 189 1.49 -5.63 17.56
N GLY A 190 0.77 -4.57 17.18
CA GLY A 190 -0.29 -4.63 16.14
C GLY A 190 -1.55 -5.42 16.52
N ARG A 191 -1.80 -5.70 17.80
CA ARG A 191 -2.90 -6.56 18.26
C ARG A 191 -3.99 -5.86 19.04
N GLY A 192 -4.25 -4.60 18.81
CA GLY A 192 -5.34 -3.88 19.49
C GLY A 192 -5.59 -2.53 18.86
N THR A 193 -6.78 -2.00 19.05
CA THR A 193 -7.11 -0.61 18.71
C THR A 193 -7.04 0.23 19.98
N TYR A 194 -6.74 1.53 19.82
CA TYR A 194 -6.91 2.48 20.91
C TYR A 194 -8.34 2.43 21.47
N PRO A 195 -8.57 2.81 22.74
CA PRO A 195 -9.89 2.76 23.37
C PRO A 195 -10.79 3.88 22.84
N TYR A 196 -11.47 3.63 21.74
CA TYR A 196 -12.47 4.54 21.19
C TYR A 196 -13.75 4.50 22.02
N THR A 197 -14.34 5.66 22.30
CA THR A 197 -15.69 5.77 22.91
C THR A 197 -16.76 5.32 21.91
N ASP A 198 -17.97 5.05 22.40
CA ASP A 198 -19.10 4.68 21.53
C ASP A 198 -19.45 5.80 20.54
N GLN A 199 -19.39 7.06 20.95
CA GLN A 199 -19.62 8.21 20.07
C GLN A 199 -18.59 8.27 18.94
N GLN A 200 -17.30 8.06 19.25
CA GLN A 200 -16.22 8.00 18.25
C GLN A 200 -16.44 6.83 17.28
N ARG A 201 -16.85 5.67 17.77
CA ARG A 201 -17.16 4.50 16.92
C ARG A 201 -18.33 4.76 15.99
N VAL A 202 -19.38 5.43 16.48
CA VAL A 202 -20.54 5.81 15.66
C VAL A 202 -20.13 6.76 14.56
N TRP A 203 -19.34 7.80 14.88
CA TRP A 203 -18.85 8.77 13.91
C TRP A 203 -17.95 8.12 12.85
N ILE A 204 -17.01 7.25 13.25
CA ILE A 204 -16.16 6.50 12.31
C ILE A 204 -17.02 5.68 11.34
N LYS A 205 -18.03 4.97 11.84
CA LYS A 205 -18.93 4.16 11.01
C LYS A 205 -19.74 5.02 10.05
N ASP A 206 -20.21 6.19 10.49
CA ASP A 206 -20.93 7.14 9.65
C ASP A 206 -20.06 7.62 8.49
N ILE A 207 -18.84 8.09 8.75
CA ILE A 207 -17.91 8.50 7.69
C ILE A 207 -17.59 7.32 6.76
N GLN A 208 -17.32 6.14 7.34
CA GLN A 208 -17.01 4.96 6.54
C GLN A 208 -18.17 4.54 5.62
N SER A 209 -19.41 4.76 6.03
CA SER A 209 -20.61 4.47 5.23
C SER A 209 -20.75 5.40 4.02
N LYS A 210 -20.23 6.62 4.11
CA LYS A 210 -20.20 7.65 3.05
C LYS A 210 -19.02 7.48 2.10
N PHE A 211 -18.01 6.73 2.50
CA PHE A 211 -16.82 6.50 1.69
C PHE A 211 -17.18 5.75 0.42
N VAL A 212 -16.99 6.41 -0.71
CA VAL A 212 -17.14 5.79 -2.03
C VAL A 212 -15.75 5.46 -2.54
N ARG A 213 -15.34 4.21 -2.33
CA ARG A 213 -14.14 3.73 -2.98
C ARG A 213 -14.33 3.89 -4.50
N ASN A 214 -13.58 4.80 -5.09
CA ASN A 214 -13.69 5.04 -6.52
C ASN A 214 -13.51 3.70 -7.25
N LYS A 215 -14.56 3.28 -7.97
CA LYS A 215 -14.68 1.94 -8.59
C LYS A 215 -13.62 1.65 -9.65
N PHE A 216 -12.71 2.61 -9.90
CA PHE A 216 -11.81 2.56 -11.04
C PHE A 216 -10.54 1.73 -10.80
N SER A 217 -9.93 1.71 -9.60
CA SER A 217 -8.61 1.09 -9.46
C SER A 217 -8.65 -0.44 -9.25
N PHE A 218 -9.47 -0.94 -8.35
CA PHE A 218 -9.49 -2.38 -8.06
C PHE A 218 -10.47 -3.21 -8.90
N LYS A 219 -11.50 -2.60 -9.50
CA LYS A 219 -12.47 -3.31 -10.34
C LYS A 219 -12.01 -3.55 -11.78
N LYS A 220 -11.20 -2.66 -12.34
CA LYS A 220 -10.68 -2.85 -13.72
C LYS A 220 -9.68 -4.00 -13.82
N ILE A 221 -8.89 -4.23 -12.76
CA ILE A 221 -7.84 -5.26 -12.77
C ILE A 221 -8.34 -6.58 -12.17
N GLY A 222 -9.46 -6.58 -11.41
CA GLY A 222 -9.94 -7.81 -10.77
C GLY A 222 -8.85 -8.41 -9.87
N THR A 223 -8.36 -7.65 -8.88
CA THR A 223 -7.21 -8.05 -8.04
C THR A 223 -7.54 -9.12 -7.02
N LEU A 224 -8.83 -9.40 -6.80
CA LEU A 224 -9.23 -10.37 -5.80
C LEU A 224 -8.93 -11.81 -6.28
N PRO A 225 -8.40 -12.65 -5.39
CA PRO A 225 -8.02 -14.00 -5.71
C PRO A 225 -9.23 -14.93 -5.85
N THR A 226 -9.01 -16.06 -6.51
CA THR A 226 -9.92 -17.20 -6.50
C THR A 226 -9.60 -18.10 -5.32
N VAL A 227 -10.60 -18.46 -4.55
CA VAL A 227 -10.51 -19.47 -3.47
C VAL A 227 -10.99 -20.81 -4.02
N ILE A 228 -10.22 -21.86 -3.75
CA ILE A 228 -10.51 -23.23 -4.17
C ILE A 228 -10.69 -24.09 -2.91
N TYR A 229 -11.74 -24.89 -2.89
CA TYR A 229 -12.14 -25.74 -1.78
C TYR A 229 -11.83 -27.23 -2.03
N ASP A 230 -11.81 -28.01 -0.95
CA ASP A 230 -11.53 -29.46 -0.98
C ASP A 230 -12.61 -30.31 -1.69
N ASP A 231 -13.80 -29.75 -1.89
CA ASP A 231 -14.89 -30.36 -2.69
C ASP A 231 -14.78 -30.05 -4.20
N GLY A 232 -13.70 -29.37 -4.63
CA GLY A 232 -13.48 -28.97 -6.02
C GLY A 232 -14.20 -27.69 -6.44
N THR A 233 -14.98 -27.06 -5.57
CA THR A 233 -15.62 -25.78 -5.90
C THR A 233 -14.60 -24.64 -5.88
N ALA A 234 -14.83 -23.60 -6.69
CA ALA A 234 -13.99 -22.42 -6.76
C ALA A 234 -14.84 -21.16 -6.87
N ARG A 235 -14.44 -20.08 -6.17
CA ARG A 235 -15.09 -18.78 -6.30
C ARG A 235 -14.10 -17.63 -6.22
N ILE A 236 -14.40 -16.54 -6.92
CA ILE A 236 -13.66 -15.28 -6.78
C ILE A 236 -14.16 -14.60 -5.50
N LEU A 237 -13.24 -14.14 -4.65
CA LEU A 237 -13.59 -13.35 -3.47
C LEU A 237 -14.26 -12.03 -3.90
N THR A 238 -15.23 -11.59 -3.13
CA THR A 238 -15.82 -10.25 -3.28
C THR A 238 -15.17 -9.24 -2.35
N ASN A 239 -14.61 -9.75 -1.22
CA ASN A 239 -13.90 -8.95 -0.23
C ASN A 239 -12.85 -9.83 0.48
N LEU A 240 -11.64 -9.30 0.69
CA LEU A 240 -10.57 -9.99 1.44
C LEU A 240 -10.92 -10.24 2.92
N ALA A 241 -11.78 -9.41 3.51
CA ALA A 241 -12.24 -9.61 4.88
C ALA A 241 -12.95 -10.96 5.08
N GLU A 242 -13.50 -11.57 4.02
CA GLU A 242 -14.12 -12.90 4.11
C GLU A 242 -13.14 -13.95 4.62
N LEU A 243 -11.87 -13.90 4.18
CA LEU A 243 -10.84 -14.83 4.65
C LEU A 243 -10.58 -14.71 6.15
N THR A 244 -10.59 -13.48 6.66
CA THR A 244 -10.37 -13.23 8.08
C THR A 244 -11.61 -13.58 8.92
N LEU A 245 -12.79 -13.27 8.42
CA LEU A 245 -14.05 -13.54 9.13
C LEU A 245 -14.36 -15.04 9.24
N ASN A 246 -13.87 -15.83 8.29
CA ASN A 246 -14.06 -17.29 8.26
C ASN A 246 -12.85 -18.06 8.83
N ASP A 247 -11.86 -17.37 9.41
CA ASP A 247 -10.60 -17.96 9.86
C ASP A 247 -9.78 -18.65 8.74
N ASP A 248 -10.09 -18.35 7.47
CA ASP A 248 -9.40 -18.88 6.28
C ASP A 248 -8.11 -18.11 5.95
N HIS A 249 -7.52 -17.41 6.90
CA HIS A 249 -6.29 -16.61 6.72
C HIS A 249 -5.05 -17.22 7.42
N VAL A 250 -5.15 -18.48 7.85
CA VAL A 250 -4.07 -19.24 8.49
C VAL A 250 -3.44 -20.20 7.48
N TYR A 251 -2.22 -19.87 7.04
CA TYR A 251 -1.51 -20.62 5.99
C TYR A 251 -0.20 -21.23 6.47
N THR A 252 0.00 -21.42 7.77
CA THR A 252 1.18 -22.11 8.31
C THR A 252 1.29 -23.50 7.70
N GLY A 253 2.45 -23.82 7.13
CA GLY A 253 2.70 -25.10 6.47
C GLY A 253 2.24 -25.19 5.01
N TRP A 254 1.67 -24.11 4.45
CA TRP A 254 1.28 -24.08 3.04
C TRP A 254 2.43 -23.55 2.18
N GLU A 255 2.47 -23.96 0.93
CA GLU A 255 3.25 -23.31 -0.11
C GLU A 255 2.76 -21.87 -0.31
N CYS A 256 3.68 -20.91 -0.31
CA CYS A 256 3.42 -19.50 -0.55
C CYS A 256 4.25 -19.02 -1.74
N TYR A 257 3.58 -18.38 -2.70
CA TYR A 257 4.19 -17.89 -3.94
C TYR A 257 4.65 -16.44 -3.84
N ALA A 258 4.71 -15.87 -2.64
CA ALA A 258 5.38 -14.61 -2.37
C ALA A 258 6.87 -14.71 -2.75
N GLY A 259 7.42 -13.66 -3.35
CA GLY A 259 8.76 -13.71 -3.93
C GLY A 259 8.82 -14.22 -5.38
N GLN A 260 7.69 -14.64 -5.95
CA GLN A 260 7.51 -14.91 -7.36
C GLN A 260 6.48 -13.96 -8.00
N GLU A 261 5.40 -13.69 -7.28
CA GLU A 261 4.26 -12.89 -7.74
C GLU A 261 4.18 -11.52 -7.08
N THR A 262 4.83 -11.38 -5.93
CA THR A 262 4.74 -10.20 -5.07
C THR A 262 6.08 -9.97 -4.38
N PHE A 263 6.48 -8.70 -4.29
CA PHE A 263 7.72 -8.28 -3.63
C PHE A 263 7.46 -7.11 -2.71
N ASN A 264 8.22 -7.05 -1.61
CA ASN A 264 8.36 -5.87 -0.78
C ASN A 264 9.79 -5.36 -0.88
N ILE A 265 9.97 -4.15 -1.39
CA ILE A 265 11.26 -3.49 -1.48
C ILE A 265 11.34 -2.48 -0.37
N HIS A 266 12.37 -2.57 0.44
CA HIS A 266 12.62 -1.66 1.54
C HIS A 266 13.50 -0.49 1.09
N PHE A 267 13.51 0.60 1.84
CA PHE A 267 14.26 1.82 1.48
C PHE A 267 15.78 1.63 1.40
N ASP A 268 16.32 0.61 2.06
CA ASP A 268 17.74 0.21 1.99
C ASP A 268 18.07 -0.68 0.78
N GLY A 269 17.10 -0.91 -0.11
CA GLY A 269 17.25 -1.75 -1.29
C GLY A 269 17.07 -3.24 -1.05
N MET A 270 16.81 -3.66 0.18
CA MET A 270 16.52 -5.07 0.47
C MET A 270 15.16 -5.47 -0.10
N VAL A 271 15.16 -6.59 -0.81
CA VAL A 271 13.96 -7.18 -1.42
C VAL A 271 13.52 -8.38 -0.62
N TYR A 272 12.27 -8.36 -0.19
CA TYR A 272 11.62 -9.44 0.56
C TYR A 272 10.52 -10.09 -0.27
N SER A 273 10.18 -11.33 0.09
CA SER A 273 9.13 -12.09 -0.59
C SER A 273 7.78 -11.37 -0.63
N SER A 274 7.40 -10.69 0.44
CA SER A 274 6.18 -9.87 0.53
C SER A 274 6.24 -8.97 1.78
N ILE A 275 5.12 -8.34 2.15
CA ILE A 275 5.02 -7.45 3.32
C ILE A 275 5.35 -8.19 4.63
N CYS A 276 5.03 -9.49 4.73
CA CYS A 276 5.37 -10.33 5.89
C CYS A 276 6.87 -10.58 6.07
N LYS A 277 7.70 -10.29 5.06
CA LYS A 277 9.17 -10.40 5.08
C LYS A 277 9.72 -11.77 5.54
N GLN A 278 9.01 -12.86 5.29
CA GLN A 278 9.46 -14.19 5.71
C GLN A 278 10.76 -14.63 5.04
N VAL A 279 10.95 -14.26 3.78
CA VAL A 279 12.16 -14.58 3.02
C VAL A 279 12.78 -13.28 2.54
N THR A 280 14.05 -13.09 2.88
CA THR A 280 14.90 -12.09 2.23
C THR A 280 15.40 -12.70 0.92
N ILE A 281 15.17 -12.01 -0.19
CA ILE A 281 15.51 -12.52 -1.51
C ILE A 281 16.91 -12.06 -1.94
N CYS A 282 17.11 -10.75 -2.00
CA CYS A 282 18.35 -10.14 -2.50
C CYS A 282 18.40 -8.65 -2.15
N HIS A 283 19.46 -7.99 -2.58
CA HIS A 283 19.45 -6.53 -2.73
C HIS A 283 18.94 -6.16 -4.14
N LEU A 284 18.35 -4.99 -4.26
CA LEU A 284 17.74 -4.46 -5.51
C LEU A 284 18.73 -4.51 -6.71
N GLY A 285 20.03 -4.26 -6.47
CA GLY A 285 21.06 -4.33 -7.51
C GLY A 285 21.32 -5.73 -8.07
N ASP A 286 20.91 -6.78 -7.35
CA ASP A 286 21.11 -8.19 -7.73
C ASP A 286 19.76 -8.92 -7.83
N PHE A 287 18.72 -8.20 -8.27
CA PHE A 287 17.35 -8.68 -8.23
C PHE A 287 17.16 -9.99 -8.99
N LYS A 288 16.67 -10.99 -8.27
CA LYS A 288 16.28 -12.28 -8.83
C LYS A 288 15.12 -12.86 -7.99
N PRO A 289 13.95 -13.07 -8.59
CA PRO A 289 12.81 -13.70 -7.91
C PRO A 289 13.14 -15.10 -7.39
N LEU A 290 12.35 -15.58 -6.44
CA LEU A 290 12.44 -16.99 -6.04
C LEU A 290 12.03 -17.89 -7.20
N SER A 291 12.79 -18.98 -7.40
CA SER A 291 12.51 -19.98 -8.45
C SER A 291 11.38 -20.94 -8.07
N ALA A 292 11.08 -21.06 -6.77
CA ALA A 292 10.06 -21.96 -6.24
C ALA A 292 9.30 -21.28 -5.08
N PRO A 293 8.07 -21.71 -4.76
CA PRO A 293 7.36 -21.28 -3.56
C PRO A 293 8.10 -21.75 -2.30
N PHE A 294 7.82 -21.09 -1.18
CA PHE A 294 8.36 -21.49 0.13
C PHE A 294 7.24 -21.88 1.09
N ILE A 295 7.57 -22.63 2.14
CA ILE A 295 6.59 -23.02 3.16
C ILE A 295 6.35 -21.85 4.11
N CYS A 296 5.09 -21.43 4.21
CA CYS A 296 4.67 -20.33 5.08
C CYS A 296 4.85 -20.69 6.56
N SER A 297 5.51 -19.84 7.33
CA SER A 297 5.75 -20.03 8.76
C SER A 297 4.98 -19.06 9.66
N VAL A 298 4.28 -18.06 9.10
CA VAL A 298 3.50 -17.13 9.91
C VAL A 298 2.21 -17.76 10.43
N LYS A 299 1.84 -17.39 11.66
CA LYS A 299 0.62 -17.90 12.31
C LYS A 299 -0.66 -17.46 11.60
N ALA A 300 -0.68 -16.24 11.04
CA ALA A 300 -1.82 -15.69 10.34
C ALA A 300 -1.37 -14.67 9.30
N CYS A 301 -1.98 -14.69 8.13
CA CYS A 301 -1.75 -13.72 7.07
C CYS A 301 -2.69 -12.54 7.28
N ALA A 302 -2.18 -11.43 7.81
CA ALA A 302 -3.01 -10.28 8.22
C ALA A 302 -2.93 -9.09 7.24
N CYS A 303 -1.90 -9.03 6.40
CA CYS A 303 -1.71 -7.91 5.47
C CYS A 303 -2.55 -8.09 4.22
N PRO A 304 -3.37 -7.10 3.80
CA PRO A 304 -4.20 -7.22 2.60
C PRO A 304 -3.40 -7.59 1.34
N GLY A 305 -2.18 -7.06 1.18
CA GLY A 305 -1.30 -7.40 0.07
C GLY A 305 -0.85 -8.85 0.08
N ASP A 306 -0.58 -9.40 1.27
CA ASP A 306 -0.16 -10.80 1.42
C ASP A 306 -1.32 -11.77 1.26
N LEU A 307 -2.55 -11.38 1.61
CA LEU A 307 -3.76 -12.19 1.37
C LEU A 307 -4.03 -12.40 -0.13
N LEU A 308 -3.58 -11.49 -0.99
CA LEU A 308 -3.73 -11.59 -2.45
C LEU A 308 -2.78 -12.60 -3.11
N VAL A 309 -1.72 -13.00 -2.43
CA VAL A 309 -0.69 -13.90 -2.96
C VAL A 309 -1.22 -15.34 -3.06
N SER A 310 -0.82 -16.06 -4.11
CA SER A 310 -1.16 -17.48 -4.26
C SER A 310 -0.58 -18.31 -3.11
N LYS A 311 -1.40 -19.23 -2.60
CA LYS A 311 -1.05 -20.18 -1.55
C LYS A 311 -1.72 -21.51 -1.82
N LYS A 312 -1.01 -22.59 -1.55
CA LYS A 312 -1.52 -23.94 -1.75
C LYS A 312 -1.19 -24.83 -0.57
N LYS A 313 -2.19 -25.56 -0.08
CA LYS A 313 -2.02 -26.52 0.98
C LYS A 313 -1.13 -27.67 0.49
N VAL A 314 -0.10 -28.00 1.26
CA VAL A 314 0.69 -29.21 1.03
C VAL A 314 -0.17 -30.41 1.46
N LEU A 315 -0.47 -31.30 0.52
CA LEU A 315 -1.26 -32.51 0.75
C LEU A 315 -0.38 -33.64 1.25
#